data_b249ec1a8d6512c504bee871bb37e6e2
#
_entry.id   b249ec1a8d6512c504bee871bb37e6e2
#
_cell.length_a   1.000
_cell.length_b   1.000
_cell.length_c   1.000
_cell.angle_alpha   90.00
_cell.angle_beta   90.00
_cell.angle_gamma   90.00
#
_symmetry.space_group_name_H-M   'P 1'
#
loop_
_entity.id
_entity.type
_entity.pdbx_description
1 polymer ?
#
loop_
_entity_poly.entity_id
_entity_poly.type
_entity_poly.pdbx_seq_one_letter_code
_entity_poly.pdbx_strand_id
1 'polypeptide(L)'
;MNFVHIKPLPWWRLCASLLAVLGGITVLTAGPAQAQVGPSAAQAAAYTGLHAAAHKGDIPKLEKLIAAKTDLNARDSDGRTPVHVAAFARQREAIRTLARAGANLELLENDRYDAVTIAAVANDEETLGVLLGLGASAKLTTSRYDCTALIAAAHLGHDGVVRQLIAAGAPLDHVNNLHWTALIEAIVLGDGGERHREVVRALLEAGASTQLADRQGNFPLALAKARRYTGMMNLLEKAGAK
;
A
#
# COMPACT_ATOMS: atom_id res chain seq x y z
N MET A 1 -0.42 -41.03 13.43
CA MET A 1 0.33 -39.73 13.47
C MET A 1 -0.44 -38.77 12.61
N ASN A 2 -1.24 -37.91 13.25
CA ASN A 2 -2.08 -36.93 12.54
C ASN A 2 -1.29 -35.62 12.38
N PHE A 3 -0.90 -35.32 11.17
CA PHE A 3 -0.34 -34.00 10.81
C PHE A 3 -1.46 -32.95 10.80
N VAL A 4 -1.46 -32.10 11.80
CA VAL A 4 -2.31 -30.90 11.82
C VAL A 4 -1.79 -29.93 10.78
N HIS A 5 -2.54 -29.74 9.71
CA HIS A 5 -2.28 -28.68 8.71
C HIS A 5 -2.60 -27.32 9.33
N ILE A 6 -1.57 -26.63 9.81
CA ILE A 6 -1.68 -25.24 10.23
C ILE A 6 -1.71 -24.39 8.96
N LYS A 7 -2.87 -23.84 8.63
CA LYS A 7 -3.00 -22.82 7.56
C LYS A 7 -2.18 -21.59 7.96
N PRO A 8 -1.34 -21.03 7.07
CA PRO A 8 -0.63 -19.80 7.38
C PRO A 8 -1.64 -18.68 7.62
N LEU A 9 -1.49 -17.99 8.74
CA LEU A 9 -2.28 -16.81 9.08
C LEU A 9 -1.98 -15.69 8.08
N PRO A 10 -2.97 -14.91 7.66
CA PRO A 10 -2.77 -13.83 6.71
C PRO A 10 -1.87 -12.74 7.32
N TRP A 11 -0.86 -12.36 6.60
CA TRP A 11 0.32 -11.57 6.96
C TRP A 11 0.05 -10.17 7.51
N TRP A 12 -1.11 -9.58 7.23
CA TRP A 12 -1.48 -8.25 7.72
C TRP A 12 -1.70 -8.16 9.24
N ARG A 13 -1.69 -9.30 9.95
CA ARG A 13 -1.81 -9.34 11.42
C ARG A 13 -0.50 -9.05 12.15
N LEU A 14 0.65 -8.97 11.46
CA LEU A 14 1.97 -8.91 12.06
C LEU A 14 2.55 -7.51 12.31
N CYS A 15 1.94 -6.44 11.80
CA CYS A 15 2.38 -5.08 12.14
C CYS A 15 2.14 -4.68 13.61
N ALA A 16 1.48 -5.52 14.41
CA ALA A 16 1.16 -5.23 15.81
C ALA A 16 1.88 -6.12 16.84
N SER A 17 2.75 -7.06 16.44
CA SER A 17 3.19 -8.12 17.35
C SER A 17 4.70 -8.28 17.58
N LEU A 18 5.53 -7.30 17.27
CA LEU A 18 6.99 -7.40 17.47
C LEU A 18 7.57 -6.35 18.43
N LEU A 19 6.89 -6.12 19.57
CA LEU A 19 7.46 -5.42 20.72
C LEU A 19 7.12 -6.16 22.02
N ALA A 20 7.52 -7.39 22.15
CA ALA A 20 7.47 -8.09 23.40
C ALA A 20 8.66 -9.04 23.54
N VAL A 21 9.83 -8.49 23.94
CA VAL A 21 10.76 -9.16 24.85
C VAL A 21 11.66 -8.11 25.53
N LEU A 22 11.57 -8.09 26.85
CA LEU A 22 12.41 -7.49 27.89
C LEU A 22 11.96 -6.14 28.46
N GLY A 23 11.38 -6.24 29.63
CA GLY A 23 11.21 -5.14 30.59
C GLY A 23 9.74 -4.80 30.86
N GLY A 24 9.24 -5.18 32.05
CA GLY A 24 7.86 -5.00 32.51
C GLY A 24 7.23 -3.65 32.20
N ILE A 25 6.48 -3.61 31.12
CA ILE A 25 5.63 -2.48 30.76
C ILE A 25 4.28 -3.09 30.39
N THR A 26 3.25 -2.62 31.05
CA THR A 26 1.85 -2.89 30.76
C THR A 26 1.61 -2.84 29.24
N VAL A 27 1.30 -4.00 28.67
CA VAL A 27 0.89 -4.12 27.26
C VAL A 27 -0.44 -3.39 27.13
N LEU A 28 -0.40 -2.15 26.67
CA LEU A 28 -1.54 -1.55 25.99
C LEU A 28 -1.74 -2.43 24.74
N THR A 29 -2.78 -3.25 24.75
CA THR A 29 -3.23 -4.00 23.57
C THR A 29 -3.59 -2.98 22.50
N ALA A 30 -2.63 -2.66 21.64
CA ALA A 30 -2.94 -2.00 20.40
C ALA A 30 -3.95 -2.92 19.68
N GLY A 31 -5.14 -2.41 19.44
CA GLY A 31 -6.14 -3.12 18.65
C GLY A 31 -5.52 -3.60 17.34
N PRO A 32 -6.07 -4.64 16.71
CA PRO A 32 -5.51 -5.18 15.49
C PRO A 32 -5.31 -4.04 14.50
N ALA A 33 -4.09 -3.93 13.96
CA ALA A 33 -3.82 -2.99 12.89
C ALA A 33 -4.87 -3.28 11.81
N GLN A 34 -5.79 -2.34 11.60
CA GLN A 34 -6.80 -2.51 10.56
C GLN A 34 -6.05 -2.44 9.23
N ALA A 35 -5.93 -3.61 8.62
CA ALA A 35 -5.50 -3.70 7.24
C ALA A 35 -6.50 -2.93 6.38
N GLN A 36 -6.03 -2.41 5.26
CA GLN A 36 -6.89 -1.85 4.24
C GLN A 36 -8.00 -2.85 3.89
N VAL A 37 -9.24 -2.54 4.27
CA VAL A 37 -10.38 -3.43 4.11
C VAL A 37 -11.30 -2.86 3.03
N GLY A 38 -11.45 -3.60 1.95
CA GLY A 38 -12.43 -3.28 0.92
C GLY A 38 -13.86 -3.39 1.44
N PRO A 39 -14.86 -2.92 0.67
CA PRO A 39 -16.25 -3.06 1.03
C PRO A 39 -16.62 -4.53 1.28
N SER A 40 -17.28 -4.80 2.40
CA SER A 40 -17.83 -6.13 2.66
C SER A 40 -18.93 -6.47 1.64
N ALA A 41 -19.25 -7.74 1.48
CA ALA A 41 -20.34 -8.16 0.58
C ALA A 41 -21.67 -7.47 0.91
N ALA A 42 -21.97 -7.26 2.20
CA ALA A 42 -23.17 -6.56 2.64
C ALA A 42 -23.12 -5.07 2.25
N GLN A 43 -22.01 -4.40 2.46
CA GLN A 43 -21.82 -3.00 2.02
C GLN A 43 -21.91 -2.87 0.50
N ALA A 44 -21.25 -3.75 -0.24
CA ALA A 44 -21.31 -3.75 -1.71
C ALA A 44 -22.74 -3.98 -2.24
N ALA A 45 -23.51 -4.85 -1.58
CA ALA A 45 -24.90 -5.09 -1.93
C ALA A 45 -25.83 -3.89 -1.61
N ALA A 46 -25.48 -3.13 -0.57
CA ALA A 46 -26.22 -1.94 -0.15
C ALA A 46 -25.89 -0.68 -0.97
N TYR A 47 -24.84 -0.70 -1.79
CA TYR A 47 -24.49 0.45 -2.61
C TYR A 47 -25.59 0.84 -3.59
N THR A 48 -25.78 2.15 -3.75
CA THR A 48 -26.68 2.77 -4.71
C THR A 48 -25.93 3.79 -5.58
N GLY A 49 -26.59 4.37 -6.56
CA GLY A 49 -26.01 5.45 -7.35
C GLY A 49 -24.65 5.15 -7.96
N LEU A 50 -23.73 6.10 -7.84
CA LEU A 50 -22.37 6.00 -8.38
C LEU A 50 -21.54 4.90 -7.72
N HIS A 51 -21.67 4.67 -6.42
CA HIS A 51 -20.95 3.60 -5.73
C HIS A 51 -21.34 2.22 -6.27
N ALA A 52 -22.64 1.97 -6.48
CA ALA A 52 -23.11 0.70 -7.06
C ALA A 52 -22.63 0.51 -8.49
N ALA A 53 -22.70 1.56 -9.31
CA ALA A 53 -22.26 1.51 -10.70
C ALA A 53 -20.73 1.33 -10.79
N ALA A 54 -19.96 2.02 -9.96
CA ALA A 54 -18.51 1.90 -9.86
C ALA A 54 -18.07 0.50 -9.41
N HIS A 55 -18.70 -0.04 -8.38
CA HIS A 55 -18.41 -1.40 -7.88
C HIS A 55 -18.65 -2.49 -8.93
N LYS A 56 -19.74 -2.33 -9.72
CA LYS A 56 -20.14 -3.31 -10.76
C LYS A 56 -19.45 -3.08 -12.10
N GLY A 57 -18.77 -1.96 -12.30
CA GLY A 57 -18.25 -1.57 -13.61
C GLY A 57 -19.36 -1.26 -14.63
N ASP A 58 -20.53 -0.79 -14.17
CA ASP A 58 -21.69 -0.46 -15.00
C ASP A 58 -21.48 0.91 -15.65
N ILE A 59 -20.75 0.92 -16.76
CA ILE A 59 -20.36 2.14 -17.46
C ILE A 59 -21.58 2.94 -17.96
N PRO A 60 -22.60 2.33 -18.62
CA PRO A 60 -23.79 3.08 -19.06
C PRO A 60 -24.49 3.80 -17.89
N LYS A 61 -24.56 3.16 -16.72
CA LYS A 61 -25.15 3.77 -15.54
C LYS A 61 -24.27 4.88 -14.96
N LEU A 62 -22.93 4.72 -14.97
CA LEU A 62 -22.01 5.78 -14.58
C LEU A 62 -22.19 7.01 -15.45
N GLU A 63 -22.18 6.85 -16.77
CA GLU A 63 -22.35 7.95 -17.72
C GLU A 63 -23.68 8.69 -17.53
N LYS A 64 -24.77 7.94 -17.32
CA LYS A 64 -26.08 8.52 -17.02
C LYS A 64 -26.07 9.36 -15.74
N LEU A 65 -25.43 8.88 -14.68
CA LEU A 65 -25.34 9.59 -13.39
C LEU A 65 -24.41 10.80 -13.49
N ILE A 66 -23.34 10.70 -14.24
CA ILE A 66 -22.42 11.81 -14.54
C ILE A 66 -23.16 12.92 -15.31
N ALA A 67 -23.91 12.55 -16.35
CA ALA A 67 -24.72 13.50 -17.11
C ALA A 67 -25.80 14.19 -16.24
N ALA A 68 -26.31 13.51 -15.23
CA ALA A 68 -27.20 14.06 -14.22
C ALA A 68 -26.50 14.94 -13.17
N LYS A 69 -25.18 15.21 -13.33
CA LYS A 69 -24.35 16.02 -12.42
C LYS A 69 -24.34 15.51 -10.97
N THR A 70 -24.41 14.21 -10.80
CA THR A 70 -24.25 13.58 -9.48
C THR A 70 -22.84 13.87 -8.95
N ASP A 71 -22.72 14.10 -7.63
CA ASP A 71 -21.41 14.33 -7.00
C ASP A 71 -20.49 13.11 -7.16
N LEU A 72 -19.43 13.29 -7.95
CA LEU A 72 -18.44 12.24 -8.26
C LEU A 72 -17.58 11.85 -7.06
N ASN A 73 -17.55 12.70 -6.04
CA ASN A 73 -16.73 12.53 -4.85
C ASN A 73 -17.58 12.20 -3.60
N ALA A 74 -18.86 11.85 -3.81
CA ALA A 74 -19.73 11.43 -2.73
C ALA A 74 -19.08 10.29 -1.91
N ARG A 75 -19.26 10.34 -0.59
CA ARG A 75 -18.61 9.38 0.32
C ARG A 75 -19.64 8.39 0.90
N ASP A 76 -19.22 7.13 1.01
CA ASP A 76 -19.96 6.13 1.78
C ASP A 76 -19.69 6.28 3.30
N SER A 77 -20.19 5.35 4.11
CA SER A 77 -19.99 5.34 5.58
C SER A 77 -18.53 5.25 6.00
N ASP A 78 -17.67 4.68 5.16
CA ASP A 78 -16.23 4.53 5.40
C ASP A 78 -15.41 5.64 4.72
N GLY A 79 -16.08 6.66 4.19
CA GLY A 79 -15.45 7.77 3.50
C GLY A 79 -14.97 7.43 2.08
N ARG A 80 -15.33 6.28 1.53
CA ARG A 80 -14.91 5.84 0.21
C ARG A 80 -15.70 6.59 -0.87
N THR A 81 -15.00 7.11 -1.86
CA THR A 81 -15.61 7.66 -3.07
C THR A 81 -15.90 6.55 -4.09
N PRO A 82 -16.68 6.81 -5.16
CA PRO A 82 -16.85 5.86 -6.26
C PRO A 82 -15.52 5.36 -6.86
N VAL A 83 -14.47 6.21 -6.88
CA VAL A 83 -13.12 5.82 -7.36
C VAL A 83 -12.49 4.78 -6.42
N HIS A 84 -12.56 4.96 -5.10
CA HIS A 84 -12.06 3.97 -4.15
C HIS A 84 -12.77 2.63 -4.33
N VAL A 85 -14.09 2.66 -4.46
CA VAL A 85 -14.91 1.45 -4.64
C VAL A 85 -14.56 0.75 -5.95
N ALA A 86 -14.36 1.51 -7.03
CA ALA A 86 -13.92 0.97 -8.32
C ALA A 86 -12.51 0.35 -8.23
N ALA A 87 -11.58 0.97 -7.47
CA ALA A 87 -10.23 0.44 -7.26
C ALA A 87 -10.27 -0.89 -6.49
N PHE A 88 -11.01 -0.98 -5.39
CA PHE A 88 -11.21 -2.23 -4.66
C PHE A 88 -11.83 -3.34 -5.54
N ALA A 89 -12.75 -2.98 -6.41
CA ALA A 89 -13.43 -3.90 -7.31
C ALA A 89 -12.66 -4.14 -8.63
N ARG A 90 -11.48 -3.54 -8.81
CA ARG A 90 -10.65 -3.62 -10.03
C ARG A 90 -11.38 -3.20 -11.31
N GLN A 91 -12.32 -2.26 -11.19
CA GLN A 91 -13.15 -1.78 -12.29
C GLN A 91 -12.45 -0.62 -13.03
N ARG A 92 -11.44 -0.95 -13.80
CA ARG A 92 -10.52 0.02 -14.45
C ARG A 92 -11.23 0.99 -15.39
N GLU A 93 -12.23 0.52 -16.16
CA GLU A 93 -13.00 1.40 -17.05
C GLU A 93 -13.91 2.35 -16.25
N ALA A 94 -14.45 1.91 -15.12
CA ALA A 94 -15.18 2.80 -14.22
C ALA A 94 -14.26 3.90 -13.66
N ILE A 95 -13.01 3.56 -13.28
CA ILE A 95 -11.99 4.54 -12.86
C ILE A 95 -11.75 5.56 -13.97
N ARG A 96 -11.52 5.10 -15.23
CA ARG A 96 -11.32 6.00 -16.36
C ARG A 96 -12.50 6.91 -16.60
N THR A 97 -13.71 6.38 -16.55
CA THR A 97 -14.94 7.13 -16.77
C THR A 97 -15.13 8.21 -15.71
N LEU A 98 -14.93 7.87 -14.43
CA LEU A 98 -15.01 8.80 -13.31
C LEU A 98 -13.94 9.90 -13.40
N ALA A 99 -12.69 9.51 -13.68
CA ALA A 99 -11.57 10.46 -13.78
C ALA A 99 -11.76 11.43 -14.94
N ARG A 100 -12.17 10.97 -16.13
CA ARG A 100 -12.48 11.84 -17.28
C ARG A 100 -13.61 12.82 -16.99
N ALA A 101 -14.53 12.45 -16.12
CA ALA A 101 -15.62 13.32 -15.68
C ALA A 101 -15.20 14.31 -14.58
N GLY A 102 -13.95 14.25 -14.09
CA GLY A 102 -13.40 15.17 -13.08
C GLY A 102 -13.49 14.66 -11.64
N ALA A 103 -13.67 13.36 -11.41
CA ALA A 103 -13.54 12.80 -10.07
C ALA A 103 -12.13 13.05 -9.51
N ASN A 104 -12.05 13.43 -8.24
CA ASN A 104 -10.78 13.65 -7.58
C ASN A 104 -10.15 12.32 -7.17
N LEU A 105 -8.97 12.00 -7.76
CA LEU A 105 -8.25 10.76 -7.51
C LEU A 105 -7.41 10.77 -6.24
N GLU A 106 -7.23 11.94 -5.61
CA GLU A 106 -6.34 12.15 -4.46
C GLU A 106 -7.07 12.16 -3.11
N LEU A 107 -8.38 11.90 -3.12
CA LEU A 107 -9.12 11.83 -1.87
C LEU A 107 -8.70 10.60 -1.07
N LEU A 108 -8.67 10.78 0.25
CA LEU A 108 -8.42 9.69 1.20
C LEU A 108 -9.77 9.25 1.80
N GLU A 109 -9.95 7.94 1.98
CA GLU A 109 -11.06 7.39 2.76
C GLU A 109 -10.76 7.50 4.29
N ASN A 110 -11.62 6.97 5.15
CA ASN A 110 -11.52 7.19 6.61
C ASN A 110 -10.23 6.61 7.25
N ASP A 111 -9.66 5.55 6.69
CA ASP A 111 -8.37 5.00 7.12
C ASP A 111 -7.17 5.67 6.44
N ARG A 112 -7.44 6.77 5.70
CA ARG A 112 -6.45 7.60 5.00
C ARG A 112 -5.76 6.90 3.84
N TYR A 113 -6.45 6.02 3.12
CA TYR A 113 -5.95 5.43 1.88
C TYR A 113 -6.58 6.12 0.66
N ASP A 114 -5.78 6.35 -0.37
CA ASP A 114 -6.21 6.76 -1.69
C ASP A 114 -6.33 5.55 -2.63
N ALA A 115 -6.84 5.76 -3.84
CA ALA A 115 -7.00 4.70 -4.82
C ALA A 115 -5.66 4.10 -5.28
N VAL A 116 -4.57 4.89 -5.32
CA VAL A 116 -3.21 4.43 -5.66
C VAL A 116 -2.71 3.45 -4.60
N THR A 117 -2.84 3.79 -3.32
CA THR A 117 -2.44 2.90 -2.23
C THR A 117 -3.30 1.64 -2.18
N ILE A 118 -4.61 1.76 -2.48
CA ILE A 118 -5.52 0.60 -2.59
C ILE A 118 -4.99 -0.39 -3.64
N ALA A 119 -4.68 0.08 -4.84
CA ALA A 119 -4.14 -0.77 -5.90
C ALA A 119 -2.76 -1.34 -5.53
N ALA A 120 -1.90 -0.53 -4.91
CA ALA A 120 -0.55 -0.94 -4.49
C ALA A 120 -0.57 -2.08 -3.46
N VAL A 121 -1.41 -1.97 -2.43
CA VAL A 121 -1.58 -3.01 -1.40
C VAL A 121 -2.21 -4.29 -1.97
N ALA A 122 -3.12 -4.15 -2.93
CA ALA A 122 -3.77 -5.27 -3.61
C ALA A 122 -2.86 -6.00 -4.62
N ASN A 123 -1.61 -5.52 -4.83
CA ASN A 123 -0.72 -5.97 -5.90
C ASN A 123 -1.39 -5.94 -7.29
N ASP A 124 -2.22 -4.93 -7.52
CA ASP A 124 -2.95 -4.77 -8.78
C ASP A 124 -2.22 -3.76 -9.68
N GLU A 125 -1.19 -4.25 -10.36
CA GLU A 125 -0.34 -3.46 -11.25
C GLU A 125 -1.13 -2.80 -12.38
N GLU A 126 -2.17 -3.45 -12.88
CA GLU A 126 -2.98 -2.92 -13.97
C GLU A 126 -3.85 -1.73 -13.50
N THR A 127 -4.49 -1.84 -12.33
CA THR A 127 -5.28 -0.74 -11.76
C THR A 127 -4.37 0.42 -11.34
N LEU A 128 -3.20 0.11 -10.77
CA LEU A 128 -2.19 1.11 -10.45
C LEU A 128 -1.74 1.87 -11.70
N GLY A 129 -1.39 1.16 -12.78
CA GLY A 129 -1.00 1.77 -14.05
C GLY A 129 -2.09 2.68 -14.64
N VAL A 130 -3.36 2.28 -14.52
CA VAL A 130 -4.49 3.12 -14.94
C VAL A 130 -4.58 4.40 -14.11
N LEU A 131 -4.50 4.30 -12.79
CA LEU A 131 -4.57 5.47 -11.88
C LEU A 131 -3.43 6.46 -12.16
N LEU A 132 -2.20 5.97 -12.21
CA LEU A 132 -1.01 6.77 -12.50
C LEU A 132 -1.08 7.41 -13.89
N GLY A 133 -1.54 6.66 -14.91
CA GLY A 133 -1.75 7.15 -16.27
C GLY A 133 -2.83 8.22 -16.39
N LEU A 134 -3.76 8.30 -15.43
CA LEU A 134 -4.77 9.34 -15.31
C LEU A 134 -4.30 10.54 -14.48
N GLY A 135 -3.07 10.55 -14.01
CA GLY A 135 -2.47 11.64 -13.25
C GLY A 135 -2.66 11.55 -11.73
N ALA A 136 -3.11 10.39 -11.21
CA ALA A 136 -3.14 10.19 -9.77
C ALA A 136 -1.72 10.25 -9.18
N SER A 137 -1.57 10.89 -8.03
CA SER A 137 -0.28 11.14 -7.40
C SER A 137 0.30 9.87 -6.75
N ALA A 138 1.56 9.56 -7.03
CA ALA A 138 2.33 8.54 -6.31
C ALA A 138 2.97 9.07 -5.00
N LYS A 139 2.69 10.33 -4.62
CA LYS A 139 3.43 11.04 -3.55
C LYS A 139 2.61 11.25 -2.29
N LEU A 140 1.35 10.85 -2.27
CA LEU A 140 0.49 11.10 -1.11
C LEU A 140 0.99 10.33 0.13
N THR A 141 0.88 11.02 1.26
CA THR A 141 1.06 10.40 2.58
C THR A 141 -0.28 9.80 3.00
N THR A 142 -0.29 8.51 3.20
CA THR A 142 -1.48 7.70 3.45
C THR A 142 -1.32 6.90 4.74
N SER A 143 -2.40 6.26 5.18
CA SER A 143 -2.48 5.48 6.41
C SER A 143 -2.23 6.30 7.69
N ARG A 144 -2.57 5.70 8.83
CA ARG A 144 -2.28 6.28 10.17
C ARG A 144 -0.79 6.29 10.54
N TYR A 145 0.02 5.59 9.76
CA TYR A 145 1.48 5.52 9.97
C TYR A 145 2.25 6.53 9.13
N ASP A 146 1.56 7.44 8.43
CA ASP A 146 2.15 8.39 7.49
C ASP A 146 3.02 7.71 6.41
N CYS A 147 2.59 6.53 5.96
CA CYS A 147 3.23 5.80 4.87
C CYS A 147 2.91 6.43 3.51
N THR A 148 3.64 6.03 2.49
CA THR A 148 3.28 6.23 1.08
C THR A 148 2.88 4.90 0.45
N ALA A 149 2.28 4.93 -0.74
CA ALA A 149 2.01 3.71 -1.51
C ALA A 149 3.29 2.90 -1.75
N LEU A 150 4.44 3.58 -1.94
CA LEU A 150 5.75 2.94 -2.11
C LEU A 150 6.17 2.15 -0.86
N ILE A 151 6.02 2.73 0.33
CA ILE A 151 6.31 2.05 1.59
C ILE A 151 5.42 0.82 1.75
N ALA A 152 4.11 0.95 1.49
CA ALA A 152 3.17 -0.16 1.60
C ALA A 152 3.50 -1.31 0.62
N ALA A 153 3.85 -0.98 -0.62
CA ALA A 153 4.24 -1.97 -1.62
C ALA A 153 5.59 -2.65 -1.27
N ALA A 154 6.54 -1.90 -0.75
CA ALA A 154 7.85 -2.41 -0.33
C ALA A 154 7.73 -3.39 0.84
N HIS A 155 6.90 -3.07 1.85
CA HIS A 155 6.55 -3.95 2.95
C HIS A 155 6.03 -5.31 2.45
N LEU A 156 5.15 -5.30 1.46
CA LEU A 156 4.47 -6.50 0.96
C LEU A 156 5.28 -7.28 -0.10
N GLY A 157 6.44 -6.75 -0.51
CA GLY A 157 7.27 -7.37 -1.54
C GLY A 157 6.63 -7.32 -2.93
N HIS A 158 5.87 -6.28 -3.24
CA HIS A 158 5.19 -6.10 -4.53
C HIS A 158 6.12 -5.38 -5.51
N ASP A 159 7.14 -6.07 -6.01
CA ASP A 159 8.23 -5.48 -6.80
C ASP A 159 7.77 -4.82 -8.11
N GLY A 160 6.79 -5.37 -8.82
CA GLY A 160 6.21 -4.75 -10.01
C GLY A 160 5.50 -3.42 -9.69
N VAL A 161 4.74 -3.38 -8.60
CA VAL A 161 4.10 -2.17 -8.07
C VAL A 161 5.15 -1.14 -7.65
N VAL A 162 6.21 -1.56 -6.93
CA VAL A 162 7.32 -0.69 -6.52
C VAL A 162 7.96 -0.03 -7.73
N ARG A 163 8.26 -0.77 -8.81
CA ARG A 163 8.85 -0.21 -10.03
C ARG A 163 7.93 0.83 -10.69
N GLN A 164 6.63 0.57 -10.75
CA GLN A 164 5.66 1.54 -11.29
C GLN A 164 5.60 2.82 -10.46
N LEU A 165 5.56 2.71 -9.13
CA LEU A 165 5.54 3.86 -8.23
C LEU A 165 6.84 4.68 -8.32
N ILE A 166 8.00 4.04 -8.42
CA ILE A 166 9.29 4.69 -8.64
C ILE A 166 9.27 5.46 -9.96
N ALA A 167 8.81 4.83 -11.04
CA ALA A 167 8.70 5.47 -12.36
C ALA A 167 7.74 6.68 -12.35
N ALA A 168 6.71 6.65 -11.49
CA ALA A 168 5.77 7.76 -11.28
C ALA A 168 6.30 8.83 -10.31
N GLY A 169 7.56 8.74 -9.85
CA GLY A 169 8.21 9.72 -8.99
C GLY A 169 7.81 9.64 -7.52
N ALA A 170 7.44 8.46 -7.03
CA ALA A 170 7.20 8.25 -5.60
C ALA A 170 8.42 8.64 -4.77
N PRO A 171 8.25 9.25 -3.58
CA PRO A 171 9.37 9.67 -2.74
C PRO A 171 10.09 8.44 -2.15
N LEU A 172 11.33 8.20 -2.59
CA LEU A 172 12.13 7.04 -2.19
C LEU A 172 12.47 7.05 -0.70
N ASP A 173 12.76 8.24 -0.18
CA ASP A 173 13.32 8.46 1.15
C ASP A 173 12.30 9.04 2.14
N HIS A 174 11.01 8.95 1.83
CA HIS A 174 9.99 9.31 2.80
C HIS A 174 10.13 8.47 4.06
N VAL A 175 10.15 9.14 5.21
CA VAL A 175 10.24 8.50 6.54
C VAL A 175 8.87 8.55 7.19
N ASN A 176 8.29 7.38 7.47
CA ASN A 176 7.01 7.28 8.15
C ASN A 176 7.13 7.57 9.66
N ASN A 177 6.01 7.58 10.38
CA ASN A 177 6.02 7.86 11.82
C ASN A 177 6.63 6.74 12.69
N LEU A 178 6.99 5.59 12.09
CA LEU A 178 7.82 4.55 12.71
C LEU A 178 9.33 4.78 12.51
N HIS A 179 9.71 5.86 11.81
CA HIS A 179 11.07 6.16 11.35
C HIS A 179 11.60 5.14 10.34
N TRP A 180 10.76 4.64 9.47
CA TRP A 180 11.13 3.70 8.42
C TRP A 180 10.89 4.27 7.03
N THR A 181 11.85 4.03 6.15
CA THR A 181 11.74 4.26 4.71
C THR A 181 11.21 3.00 4.02
N ALA A 182 10.87 3.08 2.73
CA ALA A 182 10.52 1.91 1.92
C ALA A 182 11.63 0.84 1.94
N LEU A 183 12.91 1.27 1.92
CA LEU A 183 14.05 0.37 2.00
C LEU A 183 14.12 -0.36 3.35
N ILE A 184 13.91 0.36 4.45
CA ILE A 184 13.86 -0.23 5.80
C ILE A 184 12.69 -1.18 5.94
N GLU A 185 11.49 -0.80 5.47
CA GLU A 185 10.29 -1.66 5.51
C GLU A 185 10.53 -3.00 4.79
N ALA A 186 11.08 -2.96 3.57
CA ALA A 186 11.38 -4.16 2.80
C ALA A 186 12.35 -5.11 3.51
N ILE A 187 13.29 -4.56 4.30
CA ILE A 187 14.26 -5.35 5.06
C ILE A 187 13.65 -5.85 6.37
N VAL A 188 12.98 -4.96 7.11
CA VAL A 188 12.51 -5.24 8.49
C VAL A 188 11.30 -6.15 8.49
N LEU A 189 10.36 -5.96 7.59
CA LEU A 189 9.10 -6.69 7.52
C LEU A 189 9.12 -7.76 6.42
N GLY A 190 10.09 -7.70 5.52
CA GLY A 190 10.29 -8.72 4.50
C GLY A 190 10.84 -10.04 5.07
N ASP A 191 10.70 -11.09 4.28
CA ASP A 191 11.15 -12.44 4.58
C ASP A 191 12.56 -12.77 4.07
N GLY A 192 13.25 -11.80 3.43
CA GLY A 192 14.55 -11.98 2.77
C GLY A 192 14.50 -12.79 1.47
N GLY A 193 13.30 -13.20 1.03
CA GLY A 193 13.06 -13.93 -0.20
C GLY A 193 13.22 -13.10 -1.47
N GLU A 194 13.00 -13.74 -2.62
CA GLU A 194 13.22 -13.13 -3.95
C GLU A 194 12.45 -11.82 -4.13
N ARG A 195 11.17 -11.80 -3.81
CA ARG A 195 10.32 -10.62 -4.00
C ARG A 195 10.83 -9.40 -3.24
N HIS A 196 11.16 -9.56 -1.95
CA HIS A 196 11.70 -8.46 -1.16
C HIS A 196 13.14 -8.07 -1.61
N ARG A 197 13.94 -9.03 -2.10
CA ARG A 197 15.25 -8.71 -2.71
C ARG A 197 15.09 -7.85 -3.97
N GLU A 198 14.10 -8.17 -4.82
CA GLU A 198 13.82 -7.37 -6.01
C GLU A 198 13.30 -5.96 -5.64
N VAL A 199 12.49 -5.83 -4.58
CA VAL A 199 12.11 -4.52 -4.03
C VAL A 199 13.35 -3.74 -3.59
N VAL A 200 14.23 -4.34 -2.78
CA VAL A 200 15.47 -3.70 -2.33
C VAL A 200 16.34 -3.30 -3.53
N ARG A 201 16.46 -4.18 -4.54
CA ARG A 201 17.19 -3.87 -5.77
C ARG A 201 16.59 -2.65 -6.48
N ALA A 202 15.30 -2.65 -6.73
CA ALA A 202 14.61 -1.56 -7.44
C ALA A 202 14.77 -0.21 -6.71
N LEU A 203 14.64 -0.21 -5.38
CA LEU A 203 14.83 0.99 -4.57
C LEU A 203 16.28 1.52 -4.66
N LEU A 204 17.28 0.64 -4.55
CA LEU A 204 18.69 1.02 -4.62
C LEU A 204 19.09 1.51 -6.03
N GLU A 205 18.62 0.84 -7.09
CA GLU A 205 18.81 1.27 -8.48
C GLU A 205 18.19 2.63 -8.78
N ALA A 206 17.09 2.96 -8.11
CA ALA A 206 16.45 4.27 -8.19
C ALA A 206 17.14 5.35 -7.33
N GLY A 207 18.12 4.99 -6.51
CA GLY A 207 18.87 5.93 -5.68
C GLY A 207 18.33 6.12 -4.27
N ALA A 208 17.53 5.20 -3.73
CA ALA A 208 17.09 5.25 -2.34
C ALA A 208 18.31 5.30 -1.38
N SER A 209 18.24 6.16 -0.37
CA SER A 209 19.32 6.39 0.56
C SER A 209 19.56 5.18 1.48
N THR A 210 20.81 4.71 1.52
CA THR A 210 21.29 3.70 2.47
C THR A 210 21.72 4.30 3.81
N GLN A 211 21.64 5.64 3.94
CA GLN A 211 22.14 6.41 5.09
C GLN A 211 21.04 6.94 6.00
N LEU A 212 19.78 6.57 5.77
CA LEU A 212 18.67 6.84 6.67
C LEU A 212 18.54 5.67 7.65
N ALA A 213 18.59 5.99 8.95
CA ALA A 213 18.51 5.00 10.02
C ALA A 213 17.09 4.89 10.57
N ASP A 214 16.79 3.76 11.20
CA ASP A 214 15.59 3.60 12.01
C ASP A 214 15.67 4.43 13.31
N ARG A 215 14.62 4.38 14.14
CA ARG A 215 14.59 5.11 15.42
C ARG A 215 15.69 4.71 16.39
N GLN A 216 16.25 3.52 16.25
CA GLN A 216 17.33 3.00 17.07
C GLN A 216 18.72 3.32 16.52
N GLY A 217 18.80 4.04 15.40
CA GLY A 217 20.06 4.38 14.74
C GLY A 217 20.62 3.27 13.86
N ASN A 218 19.85 2.22 13.54
CA ASN A 218 20.31 1.15 12.69
C ASN A 218 20.11 1.52 11.22
N PHE A 219 21.18 1.45 10.43
CA PHE A 219 21.15 1.62 8.98
C PHE A 219 20.66 0.36 8.26
N PRO A 220 20.17 0.46 7.02
CA PRO A 220 19.66 -0.67 6.24
C PRO A 220 20.58 -1.89 6.21
N LEU A 221 21.90 -1.68 6.05
CA LEU A 221 22.88 -2.79 6.04
C LEU A 221 22.96 -3.51 7.39
N ALA A 222 22.94 -2.78 8.51
CA ALA A 222 22.94 -3.38 9.84
C ALA A 222 21.67 -4.20 10.10
N LEU A 223 20.51 -3.70 9.63
CA LEU A 223 19.23 -4.39 9.71
C LEU A 223 19.22 -5.69 8.88
N ALA A 224 19.79 -5.67 7.67
CA ALA A 224 19.93 -6.85 6.83
C ALA A 224 20.89 -7.89 7.44
N LYS A 225 22.03 -7.43 8.05
CA LYS A 225 22.98 -8.28 8.78
C LYS A 225 22.32 -8.97 9.98
N ALA A 226 21.57 -8.24 10.79
CA ALA A 226 20.86 -8.79 11.94
C ALA A 226 19.88 -9.92 11.57
N ARG A 227 19.29 -9.85 10.36
CA ARG A 227 18.37 -10.86 9.80
C ARG A 227 19.09 -11.96 8.99
N ARG A 228 20.37 -11.84 8.78
CA ARG A 228 21.17 -12.76 7.94
C ARG A 228 20.66 -12.85 6.49
N TYR A 229 20.14 -11.73 5.96
CA TYR A 229 19.65 -11.65 4.59
C TYR A 229 20.80 -11.38 3.60
N THR A 230 21.62 -12.42 3.36
CA THR A 230 22.85 -12.32 2.57
C THR A 230 22.61 -11.66 1.19
N GLY A 231 21.53 -12.00 0.51
CA GLY A 231 21.21 -11.40 -0.80
C GLY A 231 20.98 -9.89 -0.71
N MET A 232 20.29 -9.42 0.34
CA MET A 232 20.07 -7.98 0.55
C MET A 232 21.36 -7.29 1.01
N MET A 233 22.19 -7.93 1.84
CA MET A 233 23.50 -7.41 2.26
C MET A 233 24.36 -7.11 1.04
N ASN A 234 24.49 -8.06 0.12
CA ASN A 234 25.26 -7.90 -1.11
C ASN A 234 24.76 -6.72 -1.98
N LEU A 235 23.44 -6.53 -2.08
CA LEU A 235 22.84 -5.41 -2.81
C LEU A 235 23.20 -4.08 -2.15
N LEU A 236 23.05 -4.00 -0.82
CA LEU A 236 23.34 -2.79 -0.05
C LEU A 236 24.83 -2.41 -0.10
N GLU A 237 25.73 -3.38 0.08
CA GLU A 237 27.19 -3.17 -0.01
C GLU A 237 27.59 -2.70 -1.40
N LYS A 238 27.03 -3.29 -2.46
CA LYS A 238 27.24 -2.87 -3.85
C LYS A 238 26.75 -1.44 -4.10
N ALA A 239 25.70 -1.01 -3.42
CA ALA A 239 25.18 0.35 -3.46
C ALA A 239 25.95 1.33 -2.55
N GLY A 240 27.05 0.92 -1.93
CA GLY A 240 27.91 1.76 -1.10
C GLY A 240 27.45 1.93 0.35
N ALA A 241 26.54 1.08 0.86
CA ALA A 241 26.19 1.06 2.27
C ALA A 241 27.41 0.64 3.13
N LYS A 242 27.57 1.29 4.30
CA LYS A 242 28.67 1.05 5.24
C LYS A 242 28.16 0.53 6.58
#